data_dc1ebbe92cd33eaca0fb661eaaec03b7
#
_entry.id   dc1ebbe92cd33eaca0fb661eaaec03b7
#
_cell.length_a   1.000
_cell.length_b   1.000
_cell.length_c   1.000
_cell.angle_alpha   90.00
_cell.angle_beta   90.00
_cell.angle_gamma   90.00
#
_symmetry.space_group_name_H-M   'P 1'
#
loop_
_entity.id
_entity.type
_entity.pdbx_description
1 polymer ?
#
loop_
_entity_poly.entity_id
_entity_poly.type
_entity_poly.pdbx_seq_one_letter_code
_entity_poly.pdbx_strand_id
1 'polypeptide(L)'
;MKTLTRQSLVAAAVALGGYNAALAGNDCNLNTLRGSYMFAANGYNIVAGVAQPKTIVEVIDFRGDGTLSVPAATRSVNGAVARTPPGGTGSYVVQAGCKGSIAFTGGPSFDVFISPTGEKLWMIQTNPDTVFQGTATRISQRTGIFDAE
;
A
#
# COMPACT_ATOMS: atom_id res chain seq x y z
N MET A 1 4.21 80.55 -32.37
CA MET A 1 4.89 79.70 -31.38
C MET A 1 3.93 78.64 -30.97
N LYS A 2 4.15 77.36 -31.46
CA LYS A 2 3.32 76.19 -31.15
C LYS A 2 4.16 75.20 -30.32
N THR A 3 3.81 75.02 -29.08
CA THR A 3 4.46 74.10 -28.15
C THR A 3 3.93 72.68 -28.38
N LEU A 4 4.82 71.78 -28.74
CA LEU A 4 4.53 70.35 -28.90
C LEU A 4 4.74 69.61 -27.56
N THR A 5 3.66 69.12 -27.01
CA THR A 5 3.67 68.30 -25.79
C THR A 5 3.98 66.83 -26.17
N ARG A 6 5.12 66.32 -25.70
CA ARG A 6 5.48 64.92 -25.82
C ARG A 6 4.70 64.09 -24.77
N GLN A 7 3.84 63.21 -25.26
CA GLN A 7 3.23 62.19 -24.42
C GLN A 7 4.16 60.97 -24.34
N SER A 8 4.62 60.61 -23.14
CA SER A 8 5.37 59.39 -22.84
C SER A 8 4.41 58.25 -22.62
N LEU A 9 4.48 57.27 -23.51
CA LEU A 9 3.81 55.99 -23.39
C LEU A 9 4.61 55.10 -22.40
N VAL A 10 4.07 54.80 -21.24
CA VAL A 10 4.60 53.80 -20.30
C VAL A 10 3.99 52.46 -20.70
N ALA A 11 4.81 51.59 -21.26
CA ALA A 11 4.45 50.22 -21.53
C ALA A 11 4.56 49.39 -20.23
N ALA A 12 3.44 48.98 -19.66
CA ALA A 12 3.40 48.03 -18.54
C ALA A 12 3.57 46.60 -19.07
N ALA A 13 4.74 46.00 -18.84
CA ALA A 13 4.98 44.59 -19.10
C ALA A 13 4.31 43.75 -17.99
N VAL A 14 3.21 43.08 -18.30
CA VAL A 14 2.58 42.09 -17.44
C VAL A 14 3.39 40.79 -17.56
N ALA A 15 4.22 40.47 -16.55
CA ALA A 15 4.88 39.20 -16.43
C ALA A 15 3.84 38.15 -16.02
N LEU A 16 3.39 37.35 -16.98
CA LEU A 16 2.63 36.12 -16.72
C LEU A 16 3.57 35.09 -16.11
N GLY A 17 3.70 35.12 -14.79
CA GLY A 17 4.34 34.07 -14.02
C GLY A 17 3.53 32.77 -14.19
N GLY A 18 3.99 31.88 -15.03
CA GLY A 18 3.46 30.54 -15.15
C GLY A 18 3.65 29.81 -13.81
N TYR A 19 2.60 29.65 -13.05
CA TYR A 19 2.57 28.74 -11.92
C TYR A 19 2.59 27.31 -12.48
N ASN A 20 3.78 26.75 -12.66
CA ASN A 20 3.93 25.32 -12.76
C ASN A 20 3.56 24.76 -11.39
N ALA A 21 2.27 24.47 -11.16
CA ALA A 21 1.87 23.55 -10.12
C ALA A 21 2.52 22.21 -10.50
N ALA A 22 3.68 21.92 -9.93
CA ALA A 22 4.20 20.57 -9.90
C ALA A 22 3.09 19.77 -9.21
N LEU A 23 2.39 18.94 -10.01
CA LEU A 23 1.58 17.87 -9.45
C LEU A 23 2.57 17.05 -8.62
N ALA A 24 2.50 17.20 -7.29
CA ALA A 24 3.22 16.32 -6.39
C ALA A 24 2.69 14.93 -6.71
N GLY A 25 3.43 14.21 -7.56
CA GLY A 25 3.15 12.84 -7.85
C GLY A 25 3.16 12.12 -6.51
N ASN A 26 2.16 11.28 -6.28
CA ASN A 26 2.13 10.41 -5.11
C ASN A 26 3.27 9.38 -5.29
N ASP A 27 4.50 9.81 -5.01
CA ASP A 27 5.70 8.98 -5.14
C ASP A 27 5.80 8.05 -3.93
N CYS A 28 5.03 6.98 -4.00
CA CYS A 28 5.20 5.89 -3.04
C CYS A 28 6.56 5.20 -3.26
N ASN A 29 7.14 4.75 -2.18
CA ASN A 29 8.38 3.99 -2.15
C ASN A 29 8.32 2.94 -1.02
N LEU A 30 9.36 2.14 -0.84
CA LEU A 30 9.39 1.10 0.19
C LEU A 30 9.05 1.62 1.58
N ASN A 31 9.53 2.82 1.94
CA ASN A 31 9.28 3.41 3.25
C ASN A 31 7.84 3.93 3.44
N THR A 32 7.04 4.02 2.37
CA THR A 32 5.60 4.32 2.45
C THR A 32 4.88 3.24 3.25
N LEU A 33 5.32 1.98 3.11
CA LEU A 33 4.88 0.86 3.94
C LEU A 33 5.89 0.63 5.06
N ARG A 34 5.63 1.25 6.21
CA ARG A 34 6.41 1.05 7.43
C ARG A 34 5.49 1.02 8.63
N GLY A 35 5.74 0.08 9.56
CA GLY A 35 4.98 -0.12 10.79
C GLY A 35 4.17 -1.41 10.80
N SER A 36 3.34 -1.58 11.81
CA SER A 36 2.43 -2.72 11.97
C SER A 36 1.08 -2.44 11.33
N TYR A 37 0.57 -3.41 10.59
CA TYR A 37 -0.72 -3.35 9.89
C TYR A 37 -1.59 -4.53 10.29
N MET A 38 -2.87 -4.26 10.47
CA MET A 38 -3.89 -5.30 10.63
C MET A 38 -4.47 -5.61 9.24
N PHE A 39 -4.23 -6.83 8.75
CA PHE A 39 -4.80 -7.34 7.51
C PHE A 39 -5.99 -8.24 7.80
N ALA A 40 -7.10 -7.95 7.14
CA ALA A 40 -8.29 -8.78 7.15
C ALA A 40 -8.71 -9.08 5.72
N ALA A 41 -8.91 -10.36 5.42
CA ALA A 41 -9.23 -10.80 4.07
C ALA A 41 -10.18 -12.00 4.07
N ASN A 42 -10.95 -12.12 3.00
CA ASN A 42 -11.84 -13.24 2.77
C ASN A 42 -11.97 -13.58 1.29
N GLY A 43 -12.45 -14.78 1.01
CA GLY A 43 -12.63 -15.29 -0.34
C GLY A 43 -12.71 -16.81 -0.35
N TYR A 44 -12.08 -17.41 -1.35
CA TYR A 44 -12.19 -18.84 -1.61
C TYR A 44 -10.86 -19.42 -2.10
N ASN A 45 -10.56 -20.66 -1.69
CA ASN A 45 -9.69 -21.55 -2.45
C ASN A 45 -10.55 -22.39 -3.39
N ILE A 46 -10.06 -22.66 -4.59
CA ILE A 46 -10.73 -23.55 -5.54
C ILE A 46 -10.00 -24.89 -5.51
N VAL A 47 -10.65 -25.92 -4.99
CA VAL A 47 -10.09 -27.27 -4.88
C VAL A 47 -10.91 -28.22 -5.73
N ALA A 48 -10.29 -28.82 -6.75
CA ALA A 48 -10.98 -29.67 -7.74
C ALA A 48 -12.24 -29.01 -8.33
N GLY A 49 -12.17 -27.70 -8.62
CA GLY A 49 -13.30 -26.93 -9.17
C GLY A 49 -14.35 -26.50 -8.13
N VAL A 50 -14.17 -26.83 -6.85
CA VAL A 50 -15.12 -26.48 -5.77
C VAL A 50 -14.57 -25.31 -4.95
N ALA A 51 -15.38 -24.25 -4.80
CA ALA A 51 -15.04 -23.09 -3.98
C ALA A 51 -15.12 -23.44 -2.49
N GLN A 52 -14.02 -23.30 -1.78
CA GLN A 52 -13.92 -23.47 -0.34
C GLN A 52 -13.74 -22.11 0.33
N PRO A 53 -14.64 -21.68 1.21
CA PRO A 53 -14.56 -20.39 1.87
C PRO A 53 -13.29 -20.28 2.71
N LYS A 54 -12.65 -19.10 2.66
CA LYS A 54 -11.40 -18.80 3.35
C LYS A 54 -11.45 -17.41 3.94
N THR A 55 -10.96 -17.26 5.16
CA THR A 55 -10.77 -15.96 5.80
C THR A 55 -9.49 -15.94 6.63
N ILE A 56 -8.90 -14.75 6.79
CA ILE A 56 -7.72 -14.54 7.63
C ILE A 56 -7.79 -13.17 8.31
N VAL A 57 -7.28 -13.10 9.52
CA VAL A 57 -6.84 -11.87 10.17
C VAL A 57 -5.40 -12.09 10.62
N GLU A 58 -4.52 -11.18 10.23
CA GLU A 58 -3.10 -11.26 10.57
C GLU A 58 -2.50 -9.88 10.79
N VAL A 59 -1.41 -9.84 11.54
CA VAL A 59 -0.58 -8.65 11.66
C VAL A 59 0.59 -8.78 10.69
N ILE A 60 0.82 -7.73 9.90
CA ILE A 60 1.96 -7.64 9.00
C ILE A 60 2.82 -6.46 9.44
N ASP A 61 4.07 -6.73 9.77
CA ASP A 61 5.07 -5.72 10.11
C ASP A 61 5.93 -5.40 8.88
N PHE A 62 5.70 -4.24 8.26
CA PHE A 62 6.53 -3.73 7.16
C PHE A 62 7.70 -2.93 7.70
N ARG A 63 8.94 -3.24 7.30
CA ARG A 63 10.15 -2.59 7.82
C ARG A 63 10.58 -1.33 7.06
N GLY A 64 9.95 -1.03 5.92
CA GLY A 64 10.30 0.12 5.09
C GLY A 64 11.48 -0.12 4.14
N ASP A 65 12.03 -1.32 4.11
CA ASP A 65 13.19 -1.75 3.34
C ASP A 65 12.91 -2.84 2.30
N GLY A 66 11.64 -3.22 2.13
CA GLY A 66 11.22 -4.29 1.24
C GLY A 66 11.05 -5.64 1.94
N THR A 67 11.28 -5.71 3.26
CA THR A 67 11.08 -6.93 4.06
C THR A 67 9.89 -6.78 5.00
N LEU A 68 9.24 -7.90 5.32
CA LEU A 68 8.13 -7.96 6.26
C LEU A 68 8.21 -9.19 7.16
N SER A 69 7.52 -9.13 8.29
CA SER A 69 7.28 -10.26 9.19
C SER A 69 5.79 -10.34 9.58
N VAL A 70 5.36 -11.53 9.99
CA VAL A 70 4.00 -11.82 10.44
C VAL A 70 4.07 -12.35 11.88
N PRO A 71 3.91 -11.48 12.89
CA PRO A 71 3.98 -11.90 14.28
C PRO A 71 2.76 -12.72 14.73
N ALA A 72 1.59 -12.50 14.14
CA ALA A 72 0.36 -13.23 14.50
C ALA A 72 -0.57 -13.37 13.31
N ALA A 73 -1.17 -14.56 13.16
CA ALA A 73 -2.23 -14.80 12.19
C ALA A 73 -3.21 -15.87 12.68
N THR A 74 -4.48 -15.68 12.34
CA THR A 74 -5.53 -16.70 12.47
C THR A 74 -6.29 -16.79 11.15
N ARG A 75 -6.38 -18.00 10.60
CA ARG A 75 -7.11 -18.29 9.37
C ARG A 75 -8.18 -19.36 9.60
N SER A 76 -9.22 -19.32 8.81
CA SER A 76 -10.20 -20.39 8.68
C SER A 76 -10.37 -20.73 7.20
N VAL A 77 -10.32 -22.02 6.89
CA VAL A 77 -10.57 -22.54 5.53
C VAL A 77 -11.60 -23.63 5.66
N ASN A 78 -12.74 -23.46 5.01
CA ASN A 78 -13.85 -24.42 5.05
C ASN A 78 -14.23 -24.85 6.48
N GLY A 79 -14.18 -23.86 7.44
CA GLY A 79 -14.47 -24.11 8.86
C GLY A 79 -13.30 -24.63 9.70
N ALA A 80 -12.22 -25.10 9.08
CA ALA A 80 -11.00 -25.49 9.79
C ALA A 80 -10.17 -24.27 10.20
N VAL A 81 -10.02 -24.04 11.50
CA VAL A 81 -9.27 -22.90 12.07
C VAL A 81 -7.82 -23.30 12.33
N ALA A 82 -6.90 -22.45 11.90
CA ALA A 82 -5.47 -22.55 12.19
C ALA A 82 -4.93 -21.22 12.68
N ARG A 83 -4.09 -21.27 13.72
CA ARG A 83 -3.31 -20.13 14.22
C ARG A 83 -1.86 -20.33 13.79
N THR A 84 -1.30 -19.32 13.15
CA THR A 84 0.09 -19.38 12.70
C THR A 84 0.99 -18.94 13.85
N PRO A 85 2.01 -19.73 14.21
CA PRO A 85 3.04 -19.27 15.14
C PRO A 85 3.74 -18.01 14.61
N PRO A 86 4.30 -17.16 15.49
CA PRO A 86 5.13 -16.04 15.09
C PRO A 86 6.31 -16.49 14.20
N GLY A 87 6.75 -15.65 13.25
CA GLY A 87 7.94 -15.91 12.45
C GLY A 87 7.70 -16.08 10.96
N GLY A 88 6.47 -15.86 10.48
CA GLY A 88 6.23 -15.69 9.05
C GLY A 88 7.04 -14.51 8.51
N THR A 89 7.64 -14.65 7.32
CA THR A 89 8.43 -13.61 6.66
C THR A 89 7.98 -13.43 5.22
N GLY A 90 8.41 -12.33 4.60
CA GLY A 90 8.16 -12.09 3.20
C GLY A 90 8.92 -10.87 2.70
N SER A 91 8.67 -10.55 1.44
CA SER A 91 9.22 -9.37 0.80
C SER A 91 8.10 -8.58 0.10
N TYR A 92 8.36 -7.30 -0.15
CA TYR A 92 7.44 -6.46 -0.89
C TYR A 92 8.18 -5.46 -1.77
N VAL A 93 7.50 -5.03 -2.82
CA VAL A 93 7.96 -3.99 -3.74
C VAL A 93 6.90 -2.89 -3.78
N VAL A 94 7.34 -1.65 -3.77
CA VAL A 94 6.49 -0.46 -4.00
C VAL A 94 7.01 0.28 -5.20
N GLN A 95 6.14 0.54 -6.16
CA GLN A 95 6.41 1.30 -7.38
C GLN A 95 5.87 2.73 -7.24
N ALA A 96 6.43 3.64 -8.01
CA ALA A 96 5.84 4.96 -8.22
C ALA A 96 4.36 4.81 -8.66
N GLY A 97 3.47 5.69 -8.16
CA GLY A 97 2.03 5.55 -8.38
C GLY A 97 1.34 4.62 -7.40
N CYS A 98 1.99 4.24 -6.30
CA CYS A 98 1.40 3.55 -5.15
C CYS A 98 0.81 2.17 -5.47
N LYS A 99 1.48 1.43 -6.36
CA LYS A 99 1.23 0.02 -6.68
C LYS A 99 2.40 -0.81 -6.22
N GLY A 100 2.17 -2.09 -6.00
CA GLY A 100 3.26 -2.98 -5.62
C GLY A 100 2.84 -4.44 -5.56
N SER A 101 3.70 -5.25 -4.99
CA SER A 101 3.45 -6.66 -4.75
C SER A 101 4.03 -7.09 -3.40
N ILE A 102 3.43 -8.11 -2.83
CA ILE A 102 3.88 -8.78 -1.61
C ILE A 102 4.02 -10.27 -1.91
N ALA A 103 5.09 -10.88 -1.43
CA ALA A 103 5.32 -12.31 -1.49
C ALA A 103 5.68 -12.84 -0.10
N PHE A 104 4.84 -13.71 0.46
CA PHE A 104 5.13 -14.39 1.73
C PHE A 104 6.01 -15.60 1.48
N THR A 105 7.01 -15.82 2.31
CA THR A 105 7.95 -16.96 2.20
C THR A 105 7.20 -18.28 2.39
N GLY A 106 7.18 -19.11 1.36
CA GLY A 106 6.41 -20.37 1.36
C GLY A 106 4.90 -20.19 1.40
N GLY A 107 4.41 -18.99 1.09
CA GLY A 107 3.01 -18.59 1.16
C GLY A 107 2.49 -17.93 -0.12
N PRO A 108 1.37 -17.22 0.00
CA PRO A 108 0.73 -16.53 -1.13
C PRO A 108 1.49 -15.28 -1.58
N SER A 109 1.20 -14.86 -2.83
CA SER A 109 1.60 -13.57 -3.37
C SER A 109 0.37 -12.70 -3.62
N PHE A 110 0.56 -11.37 -3.56
CA PHE A 110 -0.50 -10.39 -3.73
C PHE A 110 -0.04 -9.23 -4.61
N ASP A 111 -0.95 -8.72 -5.43
CA ASP A 111 -0.85 -7.36 -5.93
C ASP A 111 -1.48 -6.40 -4.90
N VAL A 112 -0.86 -5.22 -4.74
CA VAL A 112 -1.29 -4.25 -3.75
C VAL A 112 -1.45 -2.85 -4.34
N PHE A 113 -2.47 -2.14 -3.85
CA PHE A 113 -2.75 -0.73 -4.12
C PHE A 113 -2.68 0.01 -2.80
N ILE A 114 -1.83 1.02 -2.72
CA ILE A 114 -1.44 1.66 -1.47
C ILE A 114 -2.02 3.06 -1.43
N SER A 115 -2.63 3.49 -0.32
CA SER A 115 -2.96 4.89 -0.12
C SER A 115 -1.67 5.74 -0.10
N PRO A 116 -1.66 6.96 -0.65
CA PRO A 116 -0.45 7.79 -0.70
C PRO A 116 0.21 8.04 0.66
N THR A 117 -0.59 8.03 1.74
CA THR A 117 -0.09 8.15 3.13
C THR A 117 0.45 6.82 3.69
N GLY A 118 0.29 5.71 2.96
CA GLY A 118 0.65 4.39 3.43
C GLY A 118 -0.22 3.85 4.57
N GLU A 119 -1.31 4.52 4.94
CA GLU A 119 -2.15 4.09 6.07
C GLU A 119 -3.00 2.87 5.74
N LYS A 120 -3.29 2.67 4.47
CA LYS A 120 -4.16 1.59 3.99
C LYS A 120 -3.66 1.02 2.69
N LEU A 121 -3.77 -0.30 2.55
CA LEU A 121 -3.57 -0.97 1.27
C LEU A 121 -4.70 -1.98 1.01
N TRP A 122 -5.03 -2.11 -0.27
CA TRP A 122 -5.93 -3.13 -0.79
C TRP A 122 -5.10 -4.20 -1.46
N MET A 123 -5.41 -5.45 -1.19
CA MET A 123 -4.61 -6.59 -1.58
C MET A 123 -5.47 -7.63 -2.28
N ILE A 124 -5.01 -8.16 -3.40
CA ILE A 124 -5.62 -9.29 -4.09
C ILE A 124 -4.59 -10.38 -4.29
N GLN A 125 -4.93 -11.61 -3.91
CA GLN A 125 -4.04 -12.76 -4.08
C GLN A 125 -3.92 -13.12 -5.56
N THR A 126 -2.69 -13.36 -6.02
CA THR A 126 -2.35 -13.63 -7.43
C THR A 126 -2.05 -15.09 -7.73
N ASN A 127 -1.99 -15.96 -6.70
CA ASN A 127 -1.80 -17.40 -6.91
C ASN A 127 -3.02 -18.01 -7.64
N PRO A 128 -2.82 -19.00 -8.52
CA PRO A 128 -3.92 -19.71 -9.16
C PRO A 128 -4.83 -20.40 -8.15
N ASP A 129 -6.01 -20.77 -8.60
CA ASP A 129 -7.03 -21.46 -7.81
C ASP A 129 -7.43 -20.76 -6.52
N THR A 130 -7.39 -19.42 -6.52
CA THR A 130 -7.83 -18.59 -5.41
C THR A 130 -8.63 -17.38 -5.90
N VAL A 131 -9.66 -17.02 -5.15
CA VAL A 131 -10.34 -15.73 -5.22
C VAL A 131 -10.29 -15.15 -3.82
N PHE A 132 -9.30 -14.30 -3.54
CA PHE A 132 -9.05 -13.85 -2.17
C PHE A 132 -8.53 -12.42 -2.16
N GLN A 133 -9.21 -11.57 -1.41
CA GLN A 133 -8.87 -10.16 -1.30
C GLN A 133 -9.07 -9.64 0.12
N GLY A 134 -8.41 -8.56 0.43
CA GLY A 134 -8.57 -7.90 1.72
C GLY A 134 -7.94 -6.54 1.79
N THR A 135 -7.96 -6.01 2.99
CA THR A 135 -7.43 -4.68 3.30
C THR A 135 -6.50 -4.77 4.49
N ALA A 136 -5.33 -4.15 4.39
CA ALA A 136 -4.48 -3.92 5.55
C ALA A 136 -4.52 -2.43 5.94
N THR A 137 -4.69 -2.17 7.24
CA THR A 137 -4.73 -0.83 7.81
C THR A 137 -3.61 -0.68 8.82
N ARG A 138 -2.85 0.42 8.74
CA ARG A 138 -1.77 0.69 9.71
C ARG A 138 -2.36 0.92 11.09
N ILE A 139 -1.88 0.17 12.05
CA ILE A 139 -2.27 0.28 13.46
C ILE A 139 -1.16 0.87 14.33
N SER A 140 0.09 0.89 13.81
CA SER A 140 1.24 1.50 14.47
C SER A 140 2.30 1.92 13.46
N GLN A 141 3.00 3.01 13.72
CA GLN A 141 4.21 3.41 12.98
C GLN A 141 5.44 2.57 13.37
N ARG A 142 5.37 1.85 14.47
CA ARG A 142 6.41 0.92 14.94
C ARG A 142 6.01 -0.50 14.55
N THR A 143 6.99 -1.34 14.29
CA THR A 143 6.86 -2.78 14.15
C THR A 143 6.97 -3.46 15.52
N GLY A 144 6.58 -4.75 15.61
CA GLY A 144 6.79 -5.54 16.82
C GLY A 144 5.81 -5.30 17.94
N ILE A 145 4.65 -4.67 17.68
CA ILE A 145 3.65 -4.44 18.75
C ILE A 145 2.92 -5.72 19.19
N PHE A 146 3.07 -6.81 18.45
CA PHE A 146 2.52 -8.13 18.74
C PHE A 146 3.61 -9.20 18.91
N ASP A 147 4.89 -8.80 18.98
CA ASP A 147 5.95 -9.73 19.33
C ASP A 147 5.71 -10.20 20.76
N ALA A 148 5.68 -11.53 20.96
CA ALA A 148 5.52 -12.10 22.29
C ALA A 148 6.73 -11.68 23.17
N GLU A 149 6.44 -11.23 24.40
CA GLU A 149 7.46 -11.05 25.44
C GLU A 149 8.00 -12.40 25.91
#